data_66b374b4c04bb3c37ad93f73f97430f3
#
_entry.id   66b374b4c04bb3c37ad93f73f97430f3
#
_cell.length_a   1.000
_cell.length_b   1.000
_cell.length_c   1.000
_cell.angle_alpha   90.00
_cell.angle_beta   90.00
_cell.angle_gamma   90.00
#
_symmetry.space_group_name_H-M   'P 1'
#
loop_
_entity.id
_entity.type
_entity.pdbx_description
1 polymer ?
#
loop_
_entity_poly.entity_id
_entity_poly.type
_entity_poly.pdbx_seq_one_letter_code
_entity_poly.pdbx_strand_id
1 'polypeptide(L)'
;MPVNRDSMTLVGNDLRAQHSPSWIVEQLYAQAQTSGKNCIIESIRTPGEVEALRNKPNFYLFAVDADPKVRYDRVVIRGSETDHIDYATFLANEQREMDNDDPNKQNLGYCIAHADYRFDNGGTIEQLHEQVQEVLKQILYQRPSWDEYFMELANTVSKRATCDRGRSGCVIVKDRQLLVSGYVGSPSGLPHCDEVGHLFRKSIDEDGNITTHCVRTVHAEQNAICQAARRGIALDGATLYCRMTPCRTCAMLIINCGIKRVVCERKYHAGAESEELFAQAGVQLEFFHDEVQKYDNQ
;
A
#
# COMPACT_ATOMS: atom_id res chain seq x y z
N MET A 1 -9.32 -28.54 33.50
CA MET A 1 -9.37 -29.39 32.31
C MET A 1 -8.10 -29.14 31.50
N PRO A 2 -7.33 -30.12 31.11
CA PRO A 2 -6.14 -29.88 30.30
C PRO A 2 -6.55 -29.27 28.95
N VAL A 3 -5.77 -28.32 28.46
CA VAL A 3 -6.01 -27.70 27.15
C VAL A 3 -5.51 -28.65 26.08
N ASN A 4 -6.43 -29.33 25.40
CA ASN A 4 -6.14 -30.20 24.26
C ASN A 4 -7.26 -30.05 23.20
N ARG A 5 -7.12 -30.73 22.05
CA ARG A 5 -8.07 -30.66 20.93
C ARG A 5 -9.50 -31.00 21.33
N ASP A 6 -9.68 -32.08 22.09
CA ASP A 6 -11.02 -32.54 22.50
C ASP A 6 -11.68 -31.57 23.48
N SER A 7 -10.93 -31.06 24.46
CA SER A 7 -11.45 -30.06 25.41
C SER A 7 -11.82 -28.75 24.74
N MET A 8 -11.04 -28.26 23.77
CA MET A 8 -11.34 -27.08 23.00
C MET A 8 -12.59 -27.26 22.12
N THR A 9 -12.73 -28.43 21.48
CA THR A 9 -13.92 -28.79 20.69
C THR A 9 -15.18 -28.81 21.59
N LEU A 10 -15.07 -29.40 22.77
CA LEU A 10 -16.18 -29.47 23.73
C LEU A 10 -16.62 -28.06 24.15
N VAL A 11 -15.69 -27.24 24.59
CA VAL A 11 -15.97 -25.87 25.00
C VAL A 11 -16.57 -25.04 23.85
N GLY A 12 -16.03 -25.17 22.63
CA GLY A 12 -16.57 -24.49 21.46
C GLY A 12 -18.01 -24.90 21.15
N ASN A 13 -18.32 -26.18 21.22
CA ASN A 13 -19.69 -26.71 21.02
C ASN A 13 -20.64 -26.25 22.12
N ASP A 14 -20.20 -26.22 23.40
CA ASP A 14 -20.98 -25.73 24.51
C ASP A 14 -21.30 -24.25 24.38
N LEU A 15 -20.33 -23.42 23.99
CA LEU A 15 -20.56 -21.99 23.76
C LEU A 15 -21.57 -21.76 22.63
N ARG A 16 -21.48 -22.50 21.53
CA ARG A 16 -22.44 -22.41 20.43
C ARG A 16 -23.84 -22.86 20.85
N ALA A 17 -23.94 -23.93 21.64
CA ALA A 17 -25.22 -24.41 22.16
C ALA A 17 -25.88 -23.45 23.17
N GLN A 18 -25.07 -22.77 23.99
CA GLN A 18 -25.56 -21.83 25.02
C GLN A 18 -25.96 -20.48 24.43
N HIS A 19 -25.34 -20.04 23.35
CA HIS A 19 -25.56 -18.72 22.74
C HIS A 19 -26.16 -18.83 21.34
N SER A 20 -25.31 -19.05 20.35
CA SER A 20 -25.69 -19.24 18.93
C SER A 20 -24.58 -19.96 18.18
N PRO A 21 -24.85 -20.62 17.06
CA PRO A 21 -23.83 -21.26 16.21
C PRO A 21 -22.74 -20.29 15.75
N SER A 22 -23.04 -18.99 15.67
CA SER A 22 -22.13 -17.92 15.21
C SER A 22 -21.45 -17.14 16.32
N TRP A 23 -21.83 -17.36 17.59
CA TRP A 23 -21.42 -16.51 18.72
C TRP A 23 -19.91 -16.24 18.78
N ILE A 24 -19.10 -17.27 18.61
CA ILE A 24 -17.63 -17.16 18.69
C ILE A 24 -17.09 -16.18 17.63
N VAL A 25 -17.50 -16.36 16.39
CA VAL A 25 -17.01 -15.50 15.29
C VAL A 25 -17.56 -14.08 15.36
N GLU A 26 -18.75 -13.88 15.93
CA GLU A 26 -19.29 -12.54 16.19
C GLU A 26 -18.47 -11.78 17.22
N GLN A 27 -18.00 -12.45 18.29
CA GLN A 27 -17.08 -11.84 19.26
C GLN A 27 -15.74 -11.45 18.62
N LEU A 28 -15.19 -12.34 17.79
CA LEU A 28 -13.94 -12.06 17.06
C LEU A 28 -14.12 -10.94 16.04
N TYR A 29 -15.26 -10.90 15.36
CA TYR A 29 -15.56 -9.82 14.41
C TYR A 29 -15.67 -8.46 15.10
N ALA A 30 -16.31 -8.39 16.28
CA ALA A 30 -16.37 -7.16 17.06
C ALA A 30 -14.98 -6.64 17.48
N GLN A 31 -14.06 -7.55 17.85
CA GLN A 31 -12.67 -7.20 18.11
C GLN A 31 -11.95 -6.70 16.84
N ALA A 32 -12.16 -7.37 15.71
CA ALA A 32 -11.59 -6.97 14.42
C ALA A 32 -12.06 -5.55 14.02
N GLN A 33 -13.35 -5.24 14.17
CA GLN A 33 -13.88 -3.91 13.90
C GLN A 33 -13.21 -2.81 14.75
N THR A 34 -12.96 -3.10 16.03
CA THR A 34 -12.30 -2.14 16.92
C THR A 34 -10.87 -1.81 16.49
N SER A 35 -10.20 -2.71 15.80
CA SER A 35 -8.82 -2.50 15.33
C SER A 35 -8.72 -1.47 14.20
N GLY A 36 -9.79 -1.25 13.42
CA GLY A 36 -9.80 -0.41 12.22
C GLY A 36 -8.89 -0.90 11.09
N LYS A 37 -8.44 -2.14 11.13
CA LYS A 37 -7.50 -2.75 10.17
C LYS A 37 -8.12 -3.96 9.48
N ASN A 38 -7.51 -4.40 8.39
CA ASN A 38 -7.80 -5.71 7.83
C ASN A 38 -7.38 -6.79 8.83
N CYS A 39 -8.28 -7.72 9.11
CA CYS A 39 -8.07 -8.78 10.10
C CYS A 39 -8.35 -10.15 9.48
N ILE A 40 -7.71 -11.17 10.01
CA ILE A 40 -7.96 -12.57 9.67
C ILE A 40 -8.64 -13.22 10.88
N ILE A 41 -9.78 -13.89 10.65
CA ILE A 41 -10.43 -14.76 11.62
C ILE A 41 -10.19 -16.19 11.16
N GLU A 42 -9.45 -16.94 11.96
CA GLU A 42 -9.09 -18.33 11.65
C GLU A 42 -10.08 -19.31 12.27
N SER A 43 -10.04 -20.53 11.74
CA SER A 43 -10.77 -21.69 12.28
C SER A 43 -12.29 -21.57 12.20
N ILE A 44 -12.82 -20.99 11.12
CA ILE A 44 -14.24 -21.03 10.78
C ILE A 44 -14.58 -22.49 10.41
N ARG A 45 -15.56 -23.08 11.10
CA ARG A 45 -15.80 -24.51 11.02
C ARG A 45 -17.27 -24.93 10.93
N THR A 46 -18.21 -23.99 11.09
CA THR A 46 -19.65 -24.29 11.08
C THR A 46 -20.41 -23.47 10.04
N PRO A 47 -21.53 -23.99 9.50
CA PRO A 47 -22.39 -23.23 8.59
C PRO A 47 -22.85 -21.91 9.19
N GLY A 48 -23.27 -21.89 10.46
CA GLY A 48 -23.75 -20.68 11.13
C GLY A 48 -22.69 -19.59 11.24
N GLU A 49 -21.42 -19.94 11.42
CA GLU A 49 -20.30 -19.01 11.38
C GLU A 49 -20.14 -18.36 10.00
N VAL A 50 -20.21 -19.16 8.94
CA VAL A 50 -20.13 -18.67 7.54
C VAL A 50 -21.29 -17.72 7.23
N GLU A 51 -22.52 -18.11 7.56
CA GLU A 51 -23.71 -17.33 7.27
C GLU A 51 -23.71 -15.98 8.02
N ALA A 52 -23.32 -15.98 9.31
CA ALA A 52 -23.22 -14.76 10.09
C ALA A 52 -22.17 -13.78 9.53
N LEU A 53 -21.02 -14.29 9.11
CA LEU A 53 -19.95 -13.46 8.55
C LEU A 53 -20.26 -12.98 7.13
N ARG A 54 -20.99 -13.73 6.31
CA ARG A 54 -21.40 -13.30 4.97
C ARG A 54 -22.28 -12.06 4.97
N ASN A 55 -23.00 -11.80 6.05
CA ASN A 55 -23.79 -10.58 6.22
C ASN A 55 -22.95 -9.36 6.63
N LYS A 56 -21.62 -9.51 6.79
CA LYS A 56 -20.72 -8.42 7.14
C LYS A 56 -20.08 -7.82 5.88
N PRO A 57 -19.86 -6.51 5.83
CA PRO A 57 -19.22 -5.87 4.68
C PRO A 57 -17.76 -6.33 4.56
N ASN A 58 -17.30 -6.47 3.33
CA ASN A 58 -15.91 -6.80 2.99
C ASN A 58 -15.40 -8.11 3.62
N PHE A 59 -16.29 -9.08 3.84
CA PHE A 59 -15.92 -10.42 4.28
C PHE A 59 -15.64 -11.33 3.08
N TYR A 60 -14.55 -12.05 3.14
CA TYR A 60 -14.17 -13.08 2.17
C TYR A 60 -13.76 -14.34 2.90
N LEU A 61 -14.37 -15.45 2.52
CA LEU A 61 -14.05 -16.77 3.09
C LEU A 61 -13.00 -17.48 2.24
N PHE A 62 -11.85 -17.76 2.86
CA PHE A 62 -10.74 -18.48 2.25
C PHE A 62 -10.70 -19.93 2.73
N ALA A 63 -10.70 -20.89 1.81
CA ALA A 63 -10.41 -22.27 2.10
C ALA A 63 -8.99 -22.62 1.64
N VAL A 64 -8.20 -23.18 2.55
CA VAL A 64 -6.85 -23.67 2.26
C VAL A 64 -6.87 -25.19 2.45
N ASP A 65 -6.59 -25.95 1.40
CA ASP A 65 -6.69 -27.41 1.42
C ASP A 65 -5.46 -28.06 0.77
N ALA A 66 -5.23 -29.31 1.06
CA ALA A 66 -4.21 -30.14 0.46
C ALA A 66 -4.65 -31.61 0.46
N ASP A 67 -3.99 -32.45 -0.32
CA ASP A 67 -4.21 -33.91 -0.28
C ASP A 67 -4.09 -34.44 1.17
N PRO A 68 -4.99 -35.32 1.62
CA PRO A 68 -4.98 -35.89 2.97
C PRO A 68 -3.64 -36.49 3.38
N LYS A 69 -2.91 -37.10 2.45
CA LYS A 69 -1.59 -37.65 2.73
C LYS A 69 -0.56 -36.56 3.02
N VAL A 70 -0.59 -35.47 2.26
CA VAL A 70 0.28 -34.30 2.50
C VAL A 70 -0.02 -33.67 3.85
N ARG A 71 -1.31 -33.55 4.21
CA ARG A 71 -1.71 -33.02 5.52
C ARG A 71 -1.22 -33.91 6.66
N TYR A 72 -1.38 -35.22 6.52
CA TYR A 72 -0.90 -36.18 7.51
C TYR A 72 0.63 -36.12 7.68
N ASP A 73 1.38 -36.12 6.60
CA ASP A 73 2.85 -36.08 6.66
C ASP A 73 3.32 -34.79 7.37
N ARG A 74 2.65 -33.68 7.16
CA ARG A 74 2.92 -32.40 7.88
C ARG A 74 2.57 -32.49 9.37
N VAL A 75 1.48 -33.16 9.74
CA VAL A 75 1.11 -33.42 11.13
C VAL A 75 2.18 -34.24 11.83
N VAL A 76 2.67 -35.32 11.19
CA VAL A 76 3.76 -36.14 11.73
C VAL A 76 5.05 -35.35 11.92
N ILE A 77 5.41 -34.50 10.95
CA ILE A 77 6.62 -33.61 11.03
C ILE A 77 6.48 -32.58 12.16
N ARG A 78 5.28 -32.02 12.36
CA ARG A 78 5.03 -31.03 13.43
C ARG A 78 5.17 -31.67 14.80
N GLY A 79 4.71 -32.92 14.98
CA GLY A 79 4.97 -33.74 16.16
C GLY A 79 4.48 -33.15 17.48
N SER A 80 3.35 -32.39 17.48
CA SER A 80 2.76 -31.89 18.73
C SER A 80 2.15 -33.06 19.55
N GLU A 81 1.87 -32.81 20.83
CA GLU A 81 1.35 -33.88 21.75
C GLU A 81 0.07 -34.55 21.21
N THR A 82 -0.71 -33.89 20.39
CA THR A 82 -1.95 -34.39 19.79
C THR A 82 -1.76 -35.06 18.42
N ASP A 83 -0.53 -35.06 17.87
CA ASP A 83 -0.23 -35.46 16.49
C ASP A 83 0.26 -36.93 16.40
N HIS A 84 0.39 -37.64 17.54
CA HIS A 84 0.81 -39.04 17.59
C HIS A 84 -0.33 -40.01 17.29
N ILE A 85 -0.87 -39.94 16.06
CA ILE A 85 -1.94 -40.81 15.56
C ILE A 85 -1.52 -41.48 14.26
N ASP A 86 -2.06 -42.66 13.96
CA ASP A 86 -1.85 -43.29 12.67
C ASP A 86 -2.70 -42.64 11.56
N TYR A 87 -2.39 -42.96 10.31
CA TYR A 87 -3.07 -42.38 9.14
C TYR A 87 -4.56 -42.71 9.09
N ALA A 88 -4.95 -43.95 9.52
CA ALA A 88 -6.35 -44.34 9.54
C ALA A 88 -7.16 -43.53 10.56
N THR A 89 -6.61 -43.33 11.74
CA THR A 89 -7.19 -42.49 12.80
C THR A 89 -7.26 -41.02 12.34
N PHE A 90 -6.23 -40.55 11.67
CA PHE A 90 -6.23 -39.19 11.08
C PHE A 90 -7.39 -38.99 10.09
N LEU A 91 -7.56 -39.93 9.14
CA LEU A 91 -8.65 -39.85 8.16
C LEU A 91 -10.04 -39.94 8.82
N ALA A 92 -10.20 -40.79 9.81
CA ALA A 92 -11.46 -40.91 10.54
C ALA A 92 -11.81 -39.61 11.28
N ASN A 93 -10.83 -38.93 11.85
CA ASN A 93 -11.02 -37.64 12.51
C ASN A 93 -11.40 -36.58 11.50
N GLU A 94 -10.71 -36.48 10.35
CA GLU A 94 -11.06 -35.55 9.28
C GLU A 94 -12.48 -35.78 8.76
N GLN A 95 -12.85 -37.04 8.50
CA GLN A 95 -14.19 -37.34 7.99
C GLN A 95 -15.28 -36.91 8.98
N ARG A 96 -15.05 -37.05 10.27
CA ARG A 96 -15.99 -36.64 11.32
C ARG A 96 -16.17 -35.10 11.37
N GLU A 97 -15.12 -34.33 11.00
CA GLU A 97 -15.17 -32.86 10.96
C GLU A 97 -15.72 -32.32 9.64
N MET A 98 -15.68 -33.14 8.56
CA MET A 98 -16.07 -32.72 7.21
C MET A 98 -17.57 -32.60 7.01
N ASP A 99 -18.36 -33.50 7.59
CA ASP A 99 -19.81 -33.55 7.38
C ASP A 99 -20.56 -33.80 8.67
N ASN A 100 -21.51 -32.93 9.01
CA ASN A 100 -22.31 -33.03 10.21
C ASN A 100 -23.62 -32.28 10.06
N ASP A 101 -24.73 -32.92 10.41
CA ASP A 101 -26.08 -32.30 10.33
C ASP A 101 -26.42 -31.37 11.54
N ASP A 102 -25.65 -31.46 12.62
CA ASP A 102 -25.86 -30.63 13.80
C ASP A 102 -25.24 -29.23 13.58
N PRO A 103 -26.04 -28.14 13.57
CA PRO A 103 -25.57 -26.79 13.29
C PRO A 103 -24.53 -26.24 14.30
N ASN A 104 -24.43 -26.85 15.48
CA ASN A 104 -23.46 -26.45 16.50
C ASN A 104 -22.12 -27.18 16.35
N LYS A 105 -22.07 -28.23 15.50
CA LYS A 105 -20.87 -29.03 15.26
C LYS A 105 -20.16 -28.57 13.98
N GLN A 106 -18.93 -29.05 13.85
CA GLN A 106 -18.09 -28.75 12.69
C GLN A 106 -18.65 -29.40 11.42
N ASN A 107 -18.68 -28.63 10.35
CA ASN A 107 -18.97 -29.06 8.99
C ASN A 107 -18.03 -28.33 8.02
N LEU A 108 -16.78 -28.81 7.94
CA LEU A 108 -15.75 -28.20 7.09
C LEU A 108 -16.09 -28.32 5.60
N GLY A 109 -16.80 -29.40 5.20
CA GLY A 109 -17.26 -29.59 3.84
C GLY A 109 -18.16 -28.43 3.39
N TYR A 110 -19.09 -28.00 4.26
CA TYR A 110 -19.92 -26.82 4.00
C TYR A 110 -19.07 -25.56 3.86
N CYS A 111 -18.15 -25.32 4.80
CA CYS A 111 -17.29 -24.13 4.78
C CYS A 111 -16.43 -24.06 3.50
N ILE A 112 -15.81 -25.19 3.11
CA ILE A 112 -15.01 -25.29 1.89
C ILE A 112 -15.87 -25.08 0.64
N ALA A 113 -17.07 -25.69 0.61
CA ALA A 113 -17.98 -25.57 -0.52
C ALA A 113 -18.43 -24.10 -0.76
N HIS A 114 -18.57 -23.33 0.33
CA HIS A 114 -19.01 -21.93 0.30
C HIS A 114 -17.86 -20.92 0.35
N ALA A 115 -16.60 -21.35 0.26
CA ALA A 115 -15.47 -20.44 0.21
C ALA A 115 -15.48 -19.59 -1.08
N ASP A 116 -15.17 -18.30 -0.94
CA ASP A 116 -15.02 -17.38 -2.06
C ASP A 116 -13.76 -17.67 -2.86
N TYR A 117 -12.70 -18.09 -2.16
CA TYR A 117 -11.43 -18.47 -2.77
C TYR A 117 -10.89 -19.76 -2.14
N ARG A 118 -10.36 -20.64 -2.99
CA ARG A 118 -9.74 -21.91 -2.57
C ARG A 118 -8.29 -21.92 -2.99
N PHE A 119 -7.42 -22.29 -2.06
CA PHE A 119 -5.98 -22.34 -2.24
C PHE A 119 -5.49 -23.77 -2.08
N ASP A 120 -4.70 -24.22 -3.05
CA ASP A 120 -3.99 -25.50 -2.96
C ASP A 120 -2.71 -25.31 -2.13
N ASN A 121 -2.68 -25.98 -0.99
CA ASN A 121 -1.52 -26.05 -0.10
C ASN A 121 -0.76 -27.37 -0.25
N GLY A 122 -0.88 -28.07 -1.39
CA GLY A 122 -0.15 -29.29 -1.67
C GLY A 122 1.33 -29.06 -2.02
N GLY A 123 1.69 -27.87 -2.46
CA GLY A 123 3.04 -27.48 -2.88
C GLY A 123 3.91 -26.83 -1.81
N THR A 124 4.75 -25.89 -2.24
CA THR A 124 5.64 -25.11 -1.36
C THR A 124 4.92 -23.91 -0.74
N ILE A 125 5.52 -23.33 0.31
CA ILE A 125 5.00 -22.11 0.96
C ILE A 125 4.98 -20.94 -0.01
N GLU A 126 5.98 -20.84 -0.87
CA GLU A 126 6.09 -19.80 -1.89
C GLU A 126 4.92 -19.86 -2.88
N GLN A 127 4.57 -21.06 -3.35
CA GLN A 127 3.43 -21.28 -4.24
C GLN A 127 2.10 -20.89 -3.59
N LEU A 128 1.91 -21.21 -2.31
CA LEU A 128 0.73 -20.77 -1.56
C LEU A 128 0.70 -19.25 -1.41
N HIS A 129 1.85 -18.64 -1.09
CA HIS A 129 1.95 -17.19 -1.01
C HIS A 129 1.60 -16.49 -2.33
N GLU A 130 2.06 -17.01 -3.46
CA GLU A 130 1.73 -16.48 -4.79
C GLU A 130 0.22 -16.52 -5.05
N GLN A 131 -0.44 -17.65 -4.77
CA GLN A 131 -1.90 -17.78 -4.91
C GLN A 131 -2.65 -16.75 -4.04
N VAL A 132 -2.27 -16.63 -2.77
CA VAL A 132 -2.90 -15.70 -1.83
C VAL A 132 -2.66 -14.25 -2.25
N GLN A 133 -1.44 -13.90 -2.66
CA GLN A 133 -1.11 -12.54 -3.11
C GLN A 133 -1.92 -12.13 -4.35
N GLU A 134 -2.13 -13.05 -5.30
CA GLU A 134 -2.93 -12.76 -6.49
C GLU A 134 -4.38 -12.44 -6.13
N VAL A 135 -4.97 -13.21 -5.22
CA VAL A 135 -6.33 -12.96 -4.74
C VAL A 135 -6.40 -11.64 -3.95
N LEU A 136 -5.44 -11.38 -3.06
CA LEU A 136 -5.40 -10.14 -2.29
C LEU A 136 -5.24 -8.90 -3.18
N LYS A 137 -4.48 -8.98 -4.26
CA LYS A 137 -4.41 -7.89 -5.26
C LYS A 137 -5.78 -7.56 -5.86
N GLN A 138 -6.60 -8.57 -6.12
CA GLN A 138 -7.95 -8.37 -6.66
C GLN A 138 -8.91 -7.79 -5.63
N ILE A 139 -8.91 -8.34 -4.40
CA ILE A 139 -9.83 -7.94 -3.33
C ILE A 139 -9.50 -6.54 -2.79
N LEU A 140 -8.20 -6.25 -2.62
CA LEU A 140 -7.72 -5.01 -2.03
C LEU A 140 -7.44 -3.93 -3.07
N TYR A 141 -7.67 -4.22 -4.36
CA TYR A 141 -7.47 -3.22 -5.39
C TYR A 141 -8.43 -2.05 -5.19
N GLN A 142 -7.86 -0.92 -4.86
CA GLN A 142 -8.55 0.36 -4.88
C GLN A 142 -8.00 1.18 -6.04
N ARG A 143 -8.90 1.62 -6.90
CA ARG A 143 -8.51 2.53 -7.98
C ARG A 143 -8.00 3.83 -7.35
N PRO A 144 -6.75 4.24 -7.64
CA PRO A 144 -6.22 5.48 -7.08
C PRO A 144 -7.03 6.68 -7.55
N SER A 145 -7.11 7.69 -6.71
CA SER A 145 -7.58 9.01 -7.11
C SER A 145 -6.67 9.59 -8.20
N TRP A 146 -7.13 10.63 -8.90
CA TRP A 146 -6.29 11.27 -9.91
C TRP A 146 -5.03 11.91 -9.31
N ASP A 147 -5.12 12.43 -8.11
CA ASP A 147 -3.98 13.03 -7.43
C ASP A 147 -2.94 11.97 -7.02
N GLU A 148 -3.39 10.84 -6.46
CA GLU A 148 -2.50 9.70 -6.16
C GLU A 148 -1.81 9.18 -7.41
N TYR A 149 -2.57 8.99 -8.50
CA TYR A 149 -2.02 8.51 -9.78
C TYR A 149 -0.95 9.45 -10.33
N PHE A 150 -1.19 10.76 -10.37
CA PHE A 150 -0.22 11.71 -10.92
C PHE A 150 0.96 11.93 -9.96
N MET A 151 0.77 11.81 -8.65
CA MET A 151 1.88 11.84 -7.71
C MET A 151 2.79 10.63 -7.86
N GLU A 152 2.22 9.44 -8.09
CA GLU A 152 3.00 8.24 -8.38
C GLU A 152 3.82 8.38 -9.68
N LEU A 153 3.24 8.99 -10.72
CA LEU A 153 3.99 9.32 -11.94
C LEU A 153 5.13 10.30 -11.65
N ALA A 154 4.92 11.35 -10.87
CA ALA A 154 5.98 12.28 -10.48
C ALA A 154 7.10 11.57 -9.70
N ASN A 155 6.75 10.67 -8.80
CA ASN A 155 7.69 9.82 -8.07
C ASN A 155 8.44 8.84 -9.00
N THR A 156 7.78 8.31 -10.01
CA THR A 156 8.45 7.46 -11.03
C THR A 156 9.42 8.27 -11.88
N VAL A 157 9.03 9.47 -12.30
CA VAL A 157 9.91 10.40 -13.04
C VAL A 157 11.14 10.78 -12.21
N SER A 158 11.01 10.95 -10.89
CA SER A 158 12.12 11.29 -9.99
C SER A 158 13.24 10.24 -9.97
N LYS A 159 12.92 8.97 -10.26
CA LYS A 159 13.91 7.87 -10.35
C LYS A 159 14.93 8.10 -11.47
N ARG A 160 14.61 8.94 -12.46
CA ARG A 160 15.51 9.30 -13.55
C ARG A 160 16.43 10.48 -13.21
N ALA A 161 16.28 11.10 -12.04
CA ALA A 161 17.13 12.21 -11.62
C ALA A 161 18.61 11.80 -11.58
N THR A 162 19.48 12.68 -12.11
CA THR A 162 20.92 12.46 -12.21
C THR A 162 21.73 13.18 -11.12
N CYS A 163 21.04 13.75 -10.14
CA CYS A 163 21.65 14.36 -8.95
C CYS A 163 21.02 13.69 -7.71
N ASP A 164 21.82 13.07 -6.87
CA ASP A 164 21.39 12.35 -5.69
C ASP A 164 21.09 13.24 -4.48
N ARG A 165 21.55 14.49 -4.49
CA ARG A 165 21.25 15.48 -3.43
C ARG A 165 19.78 15.88 -3.35
N GLY A 166 19.02 15.67 -4.39
CA GLY A 166 17.61 16.01 -4.42
C GLY A 166 16.91 15.32 -5.58
N ARG A 167 16.85 13.97 -5.54
CA ARG A 167 16.12 13.20 -6.53
C ARG A 167 14.67 13.65 -6.55
N SER A 168 14.33 14.58 -7.42
CA SER A 168 12.99 15.12 -7.58
C SER A 168 12.54 14.98 -9.02
N GLY A 169 11.24 14.73 -9.17
CA GLY A 169 10.54 14.73 -10.44
C GLY A 169 9.23 15.49 -10.31
N CYS A 170 8.73 15.98 -11.42
CA CYS A 170 7.41 16.56 -11.49
C CYS A 170 6.68 16.15 -12.77
N VAL A 171 5.37 16.23 -12.73
CA VAL A 171 4.50 16.11 -13.89
C VAL A 171 3.53 17.29 -13.93
N ILE A 172 3.24 17.78 -15.13
CA ILE A 172 2.25 18.84 -15.36
C ILE A 172 1.10 18.25 -16.13
N VAL A 173 -0.10 18.46 -15.63
CA VAL A 173 -1.32 17.78 -16.05
C VAL A 173 -2.42 18.79 -16.32
N LYS A 174 -3.20 18.59 -17.36
CA LYS A 174 -4.42 19.35 -17.62
C LYS A 174 -5.51 18.40 -18.13
N ASP A 175 -6.74 18.60 -17.68
CA ASP A 175 -7.91 17.79 -18.06
C ASP A 175 -7.66 16.27 -17.91
N ARG A 176 -6.96 15.88 -16.81
CA ARG A 176 -6.55 14.49 -16.52
C ARG A 176 -5.60 13.88 -17.56
N GLN A 177 -4.91 14.71 -18.32
CA GLN A 177 -3.91 14.27 -19.29
C GLN A 177 -2.53 14.77 -18.88
N LEU A 178 -1.53 13.89 -18.90
CA LEU A 178 -0.14 14.23 -18.70
C LEU A 178 0.34 15.08 -19.91
N LEU A 179 0.68 16.32 -19.68
CA LEU A 179 1.22 17.20 -20.72
C LEU A 179 2.73 17.05 -20.86
N VAL A 180 3.45 17.08 -19.74
CA VAL A 180 4.91 17.09 -19.72
C VAL A 180 5.41 16.59 -18.36
N SER A 181 6.63 16.08 -18.34
CA SER A 181 7.34 15.67 -17.13
C SER A 181 8.73 16.32 -17.08
N GLY A 182 9.28 16.45 -15.88
CA GLY A 182 10.65 16.92 -15.65
C GLY A 182 11.27 16.23 -14.44
N TYR A 183 12.58 16.07 -14.45
CA TYR A 183 13.36 15.56 -13.33
C TYR A 183 14.59 16.43 -13.10
N VAL A 184 15.16 16.36 -11.91
CA VAL A 184 16.41 17.06 -11.57
C VAL A 184 17.56 16.46 -12.37
N GLY A 185 18.19 17.27 -13.19
CA GLY A 185 19.29 16.81 -14.04
C GLY A 185 20.01 17.97 -14.73
N SER A 186 21.21 17.70 -15.26
CA SER A 186 21.96 18.69 -16.03
C SER A 186 21.21 19.04 -17.31
N PRO A 187 21.36 20.29 -17.81
CA PRO A 187 20.87 20.65 -19.12
C PRO A 187 21.38 19.70 -20.23
N SER A 188 20.57 19.53 -21.26
CA SER A 188 20.92 18.65 -22.39
C SER A 188 22.29 19.00 -23.00
N GLY A 189 23.16 18.01 -23.14
CA GLY A 189 24.51 18.17 -23.66
C GLY A 189 25.58 18.51 -22.63
N LEU A 190 25.21 18.72 -21.36
CA LEU A 190 26.16 18.91 -20.26
C LEU A 190 26.32 17.62 -19.42
N PRO A 191 27.49 17.38 -18.80
CA PRO A 191 27.74 16.21 -18.00
C PRO A 191 26.88 16.19 -16.74
N HIS A 192 26.45 15.01 -16.31
CA HIS A 192 25.58 14.79 -15.15
C HIS A 192 26.36 14.64 -13.84
N CYS A 193 25.69 14.85 -12.69
CA CYS A 193 26.32 14.73 -11.37
C CYS A 193 26.80 13.30 -11.08
N ASP A 194 26.08 12.30 -11.53
CA ASP A 194 26.42 10.88 -11.41
C ASP A 194 27.63 10.45 -12.27
N GLU A 195 28.02 11.29 -13.27
CA GLU A 195 29.16 11.06 -14.14
C GLU A 195 30.42 11.80 -13.65
N VAL A 196 30.26 13.07 -13.24
CA VAL A 196 31.41 13.97 -12.98
C VAL A 196 31.37 14.64 -11.60
N GLY A 197 30.46 14.21 -10.72
CA GLY A 197 30.27 14.78 -9.38
C GLY A 197 29.49 16.11 -9.38
N HIS A 198 29.25 16.65 -8.18
CA HIS A 198 28.51 17.88 -7.99
C HIS A 198 29.34 19.13 -8.29
N LEU A 199 28.66 20.16 -8.75
CA LEU A 199 29.22 21.52 -8.81
C LEU A 199 28.60 22.37 -7.71
N PHE A 200 29.31 22.50 -6.59
CA PHE A 200 28.81 23.24 -5.43
C PHE A 200 29.01 24.72 -5.52
N ARG A 201 27.99 25.49 -5.12
CA ARG A 201 28.06 26.92 -4.86
C ARG A 201 27.56 27.17 -3.44
N LYS A 202 28.31 28.02 -2.70
CA LYS A 202 27.90 28.53 -1.41
C LYS A 202 27.10 29.80 -1.60
N SER A 203 26.01 29.94 -0.84
CA SER A 203 25.22 31.15 -0.71
C SER A 203 25.15 31.54 0.76
N ILE A 204 25.05 32.83 1.05
CA ILE A 204 24.85 33.34 2.41
C ILE A 204 23.44 33.89 2.43
N ASP A 205 22.60 33.48 3.38
CA ASP A 205 21.27 34.03 3.59
C ASP A 205 21.33 35.38 4.38
N GLU A 206 20.15 35.99 4.59
CA GLU A 206 20.05 37.28 5.30
C GLU A 206 20.48 37.22 6.76
N ASP A 207 20.41 36.04 7.37
CA ASP A 207 20.80 35.73 8.74
C ASP A 207 22.30 35.35 8.86
N GLY A 208 23.02 35.33 7.73
CA GLY A 208 24.45 34.99 7.67
C GLY A 208 24.76 33.50 7.64
N ASN A 209 23.74 32.61 7.51
CA ASN A 209 23.95 31.17 7.39
C ASN A 209 24.50 30.82 6.00
N ILE A 210 25.43 29.89 5.95
CA ILE A 210 26.02 29.43 4.69
C ILE A 210 25.28 28.17 4.25
N THR A 211 24.65 28.26 3.09
CA THR A 211 24.02 27.11 2.42
C THR A 211 24.84 26.67 1.21
N THR A 212 24.83 25.38 0.91
CA THR A 212 25.58 24.80 -0.20
C THR A 212 24.68 24.09 -1.18
N HIS A 213 24.59 24.61 -2.41
CA HIS A 213 23.73 24.06 -3.44
C HIS A 213 24.53 23.49 -4.61
N CYS A 214 24.04 22.39 -5.19
CA CYS A 214 24.54 21.91 -6.47
C CYS A 214 23.92 22.75 -7.59
N VAL A 215 24.75 23.49 -8.32
CA VAL A 215 24.34 24.37 -9.41
C VAL A 215 24.55 23.77 -10.81
N ARG A 216 24.90 22.50 -10.87
CA ARG A 216 25.05 21.75 -12.14
C ARG A 216 23.70 21.42 -12.78
N THR A 217 22.65 21.26 -11.97
CA THR A 217 21.36 20.75 -12.41
C THR A 217 20.27 21.82 -12.40
N VAL A 218 19.30 21.68 -13.28
CA VAL A 218 18.04 22.40 -13.22
C VAL A 218 17.05 21.62 -12.37
N HIS A 219 16.12 22.31 -11.72
CA HIS A 219 15.06 21.68 -10.93
C HIS A 219 14.05 20.96 -11.83
N ALA A 220 13.31 20.00 -11.26
CA ALA A 220 12.34 19.20 -12.00
C ALA A 220 11.27 20.09 -12.68
N GLU A 221 10.77 21.09 -11.95
CA GLU A 221 9.77 22.05 -12.42
C GLU A 221 10.32 22.92 -13.57
N GLN A 222 11.54 23.43 -13.45
CA GLN A 222 12.23 24.16 -14.50
C GLN A 222 12.38 23.30 -15.76
N ASN A 223 12.81 22.05 -15.58
CA ASN A 223 12.96 21.12 -16.68
C ASN A 223 11.62 20.87 -17.38
N ALA A 224 10.54 20.61 -16.63
CA ALA A 224 9.21 20.40 -17.20
C ALA A 224 8.72 21.62 -17.98
N ILE A 225 8.85 22.82 -17.42
CA ILE A 225 8.46 24.07 -18.07
C ILE A 225 9.29 24.29 -19.36
N CYS A 226 10.60 24.07 -19.34
CA CYS A 226 11.44 24.15 -20.52
C CYS A 226 11.05 23.12 -21.59
N GLN A 227 10.70 21.90 -21.21
CA GLN A 227 10.20 20.88 -22.15
C GLN A 227 8.86 21.29 -22.76
N ALA A 228 7.96 21.89 -21.99
CA ALA A 228 6.70 22.43 -22.50
C ALA A 228 6.95 23.58 -23.51
N ALA A 229 7.78 24.54 -23.15
CA ALA A 229 8.15 25.65 -24.03
C ALA A 229 8.78 25.17 -25.35
N ARG A 230 9.72 24.22 -25.28
CA ARG A 230 10.38 23.65 -26.46
C ARG A 230 9.40 22.96 -27.42
N ARG A 231 8.31 22.40 -26.90
CA ARG A 231 7.30 21.65 -27.65
C ARG A 231 6.04 22.46 -28.00
N GLY A 232 5.97 23.70 -27.59
CA GLY A 232 4.79 24.55 -27.80
C GLY A 232 3.56 24.09 -27.01
N ILE A 233 3.76 23.50 -25.83
CA ILE A 233 2.67 23.00 -24.96
C ILE A 233 2.26 24.12 -24.02
N ALA A 234 0.99 24.54 -24.08
CA ALA A 234 0.43 25.54 -23.17
C ALA A 234 0.18 24.92 -21.79
N LEU A 235 0.64 25.62 -20.75
CA LEU A 235 0.51 25.19 -19.34
C LEU A 235 -0.58 25.95 -18.58
N ASP A 236 -1.20 26.96 -19.19
CA ASP A 236 -2.24 27.76 -18.55
C ASP A 236 -3.41 26.90 -18.05
N GLY A 237 -3.80 27.10 -16.79
CA GLY A 237 -4.84 26.34 -16.13
C GLY A 237 -4.47 24.90 -15.71
N ALA A 238 -3.20 24.49 -15.88
CA ALA A 238 -2.73 23.15 -15.52
C ALA A 238 -2.53 22.98 -14.00
N THR A 239 -2.36 21.72 -13.59
CA THR A 239 -1.92 21.29 -12.25
C THR A 239 -0.51 20.72 -12.34
N LEU A 240 0.36 21.12 -11.42
CA LEU A 240 1.71 20.56 -11.27
C LEU A 240 1.77 19.66 -10.05
N TYR A 241 2.28 18.45 -10.22
CA TYR A 241 2.57 17.49 -9.14
C TYR A 241 4.07 17.38 -8.98
N CYS A 242 4.58 17.55 -7.76
CA CYS A 242 6.00 17.47 -7.45
C CYS A 242 6.23 16.89 -6.06
N ARG A 243 7.46 16.50 -5.80
CA ARG A 243 7.79 15.82 -4.56
C ARG A 243 7.81 16.76 -3.34
N MET A 244 8.23 18.00 -3.50
CA MET A 244 8.37 18.97 -2.41
C MET A 244 7.90 20.34 -2.85
N THR A 245 7.64 21.23 -1.87
CA THR A 245 7.36 22.65 -2.16
C THR A 245 8.40 23.19 -3.15
N PRO A 246 8.00 23.72 -4.32
CA PRO A 246 8.93 24.34 -5.26
C PRO A 246 9.71 25.49 -4.61
N CYS A 247 10.97 25.67 -4.98
CA CYS A 247 11.73 26.81 -4.50
C CYS A 247 11.17 28.13 -5.09
N ARG A 248 11.57 29.26 -4.52
CA ARG A 248 11.10 30.58 -4.93
C ARG A 248 11.17 30.81 -6.45
N THR A 249 12.29 30.46 -7.08
CA THR A 249 12.44 30.62 -8.55
C THR A 249 11.45 29.73 -9.32
N CYS A 250 11.26 28.47 -8.89
CA CYS A 250 10.29 27.58 -9.52
C CYS A 250 8.86 28.10 -9.33
N ALA A 251 8.52 28.61 -8.14
CA ALA A 251 7.20 29.20 -7.87
C ALA A 251 6.89 30.37 -8.82
N MET A 252 7.83 31.29 -9.02
CA MET A 252 7.67 32.41 -9.98
C MET A 252 7.44 31.89 -11.42
N LEU A 253 8.16 30.88 -11.86
CA LEU A 253 7.97 30.27 -13.19
C LEU A 253 6.61 29.61 -13.32
N ILE A 254 6.18 28.85 -12.30
CA ILE A 254 4.89 28.17 -12.23
C ILE A 254 3.75 29.21 -12.36
N ILE A 255 3.80 30.28 -11.59
CA ILE A 255 2.83 31.39 -11.64
C ILE A 255 2.78 32.02 -13.04
N ASN A 256 3.95 32.36 -13.60
CA ASN A 256 4.03 32.99 -14.93
C ASN A 256 3.55 32.09 -16.07
N CYS A 257 3.61 30.75 -15.92
CA CYS A 257 3.07 29.80 -16.88
C CYS A 257 1.54 29.65 -16.79
N GLY A 258 0.89 30.31 -15.82
CA GLY A 258 -0.56 30.22 -15.63
C GLY A 258 -1.03 28.94 -14.95
N ILE A 259 -0.15 28.15 -14.32
CA ILE A 259 -0.51 26.95 -13.55
C ILE A 259 -1.36 27.40 -12.36
N LYS A 260 -2.48 26.72 -12.10
CA LYS A 260 -3.47 27.11 -11.08
C LYS A 260 -3.44 26.28 -9.81
N ARG A 261 -2.84 25.10 -9.87
CA ARG A 261 -2.76 24.18 -8.73
C ARG A 261 -1.40 23.50 -8.68
N VAL A 262 -0.83 23.43 -7.48
CA VAL A 262 0.41 22.71 -7.19
C VAL A 262 0.12 21.70 -6.09
N VAL A 263 0.44 20.44 -6.33
CA VAL A 263 0.28 19.36 -5.36
C VAL A 263 1.66 18.80 -5.04
N CYS A 264 2.05 18.88 -3.77
CA CYS A 264 3.33 18.39 -3.29
C CYS A 264 3.17 17.13 -2.46
N GLU A 265 4.09 16.17 -2.58
CA GLU A 265 4.10 15.01 -1.70
C GLU A 265 4.36 15.44 -0.25
N ARG A 266 5.32 16.36 -0.03
CA ARG A 266 5.76 16.85 1.29
C ARG A 266 6.09 18.33 1.28
N LYS A 267 6.13 18.91 2.48
CA LYS A 267 6.62 20.26 2.68
C LYS A 267 8.16 20.31 2.61
N TYR A 268 8.69 21.41 2.12
CA TYR A 268 10.13 21.69 2.16
C TYR A 268 10.42 22.70 3.26
N HIS A 269 11.48 22.51 4.05
CA HIS A 269 11.81 23.36 5.20
C HIS A 269 12.03 24.83 4.83
N ALA A 270 12.51 25.12 3.62
CA ALA A 270 12.71 26.47 3.08
C ALA A 270 11.60 26.86 2.07
N GLY A 271 10.37 26.37 2.24
CA GLY A 271 9.25 26.59 1.32
C GLY A 271 8.41 27.82 1.60
N ALA A 272 8.59 28.49 2.74
CA ALA A 272 7.70 29.57 3.21
C ALA A 272 7.50 30.72 2.19
N GLU A 273 8.57 31.20 1.58
CA GLU A 273 8.48 32.25 0.53
C GLU A 273 7.64 31.80 -0.67
N SER A 274 7.77 30.56 -1.08
CA SER A 274 7.02 30.00 -2.21
C SER A 274 5.55 29.84 -1.88
N GLU A 275 5.25 29.42 -0.67
CA GLU A 275 3.88 29.29 -0.16
C GLU A 275 3.18 30.66 -0.15
N GLU A 276 3.89 31.71 0.29
CA GLU A 276 3.39 33.07 0.26
C GLU A 276 3.17 33.58 -1.19
N LEU A 277 4.10 33.34 -2.10
CA LEU A 277 3.95 33.69 -3.52
C LEU A 277 2.74 33.00 -4.16
N PHE A 278 2.54 31.73 -3.92
CA PHE A 278 1.37 31.01 -4.42
C PHE A 278 0.07 31.57 -3.86
N ALA A 279 0.03 31.86 -2.56
CA ALA A 279 -1.16 32.46 -1.92
C ALA A 279 -1.48 33.84 -2.53
N GLN A 280 -0.50 34.70 -2.71
CA GLN A 280 -0.67 36.03 -3.33
C GLN A 280 -1.13 35.96 -4.79
N ALA A 281 -0.64 34.96 -5.54
CA ALA A 281 -0.99 34.76 -6.94
C ALA A 281 -2.30 33.96 -7.15
N GLY A 282 -2.94 33.48 -6.09
CA GLY A 282 -4.16 32.67 -6.16
C GLY A 282 -3.94 31.28 -6.73
N VAL A 283 -2.72 30.72 -6.58
CA VAL A 283 -2.41 29.33 -6.94
C VAL A 283 -2.71 28.43 -5.76
N GLN A 284 -3.52 27.39 -5.96
CA GLN A 284 -3.81 26.41 -4.92
C GLN A 284 -2.59 25.54 -4.64
N LEU A 285 -2.12 25.51 -3.39
CA LEU A 285 -1.03 24.66 -2.95
C LEU A 285 -1.57 23.60 -1.97
N GLU A 286 -1.34 22.34 -2.26
CA GLU A 286 -1.83 21.21 -1.48
C GLU A 286 -0.70 20.21 -1.18
N PHE A 287 -0.82 19.48 -0.08
CA PHE A 287 0.15 18.51 0.36
C PHE A 287 -0.51 17.16 0.63
N PHE A 288 0.14 16.07 0.19
CA PHE A 288 -0.28 14.70 0.54
C PHE A 288 0.06 14.36 1.99
N HIS A 289 1.22 14.82 2.46
CA HIS A 289 1.71 14.58 3.82
C HIS A 289 2.18 15.89 4.45
N ASP A 290 1.85 16.10 5.71
CA ASP A 290 2.29 17.28 6.48
C ASP A 290 3.76 17.21 6.95
N GLU A 291 4.47 16.15 6.56
CA GLU A 291 5.89 15.97 6.88
C GLU A 291 6.75 17.06 6.21
N VAL A 292 7.68 17.61 6.98
CA VAL A 292 8.66 18.57 6.48
C VAL A 292 9.95 17.85 6.12
N GLN A 293 10.31 17.88 4.84
CA GLN A 293 11.58 17.33 4.36
C GLN A 293 12.72 18.30 4.65
N LYS A 294 13.74 17.81 5.36
CA LYS A 294 15.05 18.48 5.52
C LYS A 294 16.12 17.68 4.80
N TYR A 295 17.09 18.37 4.23
CA TYR A 295 18.27 17.71 3.69
C TYR A 295 19.42 17.86 4.68
N ASP A 296 20.05 16.76 5.06
CA ASP A 296 21.11 16.74 6.08
C ASP A 296 22.41 17.49 5.66
N ASN A 297 22.50 17.91 4.41
CA ASN A 297 23.69 18.51 3.81
C ASN A 297 23.42 19.84 3.06
N GLN A 298 22.43 20.60 3.50
CA GLN A 298 22.17 21.95 2.99
C GLN A 298 22.63 23.01 3.95
#